data_b0cb7810c23f4a4e5f8c03420d342511
#
_entry.id   b0cb7810c23f4a4e5f8c03420d342511
#
_cell.length_a   1.000
_cell.length_b   1.000
_cell.length_c   1.000
_cell.angle_alpha   90.00
_cell.angle_beta   90.00
_cell.angle_gamma   90.00
#
_symmetry.space_group_name_H-M   'P 1'
#
loop_
_entity.id
_entity.type
_entity.pdbx_description
1 polymer ?
#
loop_
_entity_poly.entity_id
_entity_poly.type
_entity_poly.pdbx_seq_one_letter_code
_entity_poly.pdbx_strand_id
1 'polypeptide(L)'
;MKKMLLFMLLSMFCFTSFGQTNNEAAKKLTKFEEFTSKTGRITKFVDVNMPRISESFLGSLVTGIRTIMGSDRNAYFYRIEEPETDRRVAHIAMIEYSDLVEVNKALAKLVGEVDADCNANPDYLENKFVTDDGFEVGYYVSKGKANWYLKLERYESSTVFVKNAEELTSNFTAAQKKIEELRVQYGK
;
A
#
# COMPACT_ATOMS: atom_id res chain seq x y z
N MET A 1 -2.57 53.07 67.32
CA MET A 1 -3.59 52.52 66.44
C MET A 1 -2.99 52.46 65.05
N LYS A 2 -2.47 51.28 64.67
CA LYS A 2 -1.66 51.07 63.47
C LYS A 2 -2.56 50.63 62.34
N LYS A 3 -2.63 51.44 61.29
CA LYS A 3 -3.32 51.08 60.04
C LYS A 3 -2.44 50.10 59.26
N MET A 4 -2.91 48.85 59.15
CA MET A 4 -2.27 47.85 58.29
C MET A 4 -2.81 47.98 56.87
N LEU A 5 -1.96 48.38 55.96
CA LEU A 5 -2.24 48.49 54.56
C LEU A 5 -2.01 47.10 53.92
N LEU A 6 -3.06 46.43 53.51
CA LEU A 6 -3.01 45.14 52.87
C LEU A 6 -2.79 45.39 51.37
N PHE A 7 -1.54 45.16 50.90
CA PHE A 7 -1.19 45.16 49.47
C PHE A 7 -1.66 43.85 48.83
N MET A 8 -2.75 43.96 48.09
CA MET A 8 -3.26 42.84 47.31
C MET A 8 -2.49 42.81 45.99
N LEU A 9 -1.44 41.95 45.90
CA LEU A 9 -0.71 41.69 44.67
C LEU A 9 -1.58 40.81 43.78
N LEU A 10 -2.22 41.44 42.78
CA LEU A 10 -2.93 40.77 41.72
C LEU A 10 -1.90 40.22 40.72
N SER A 11 -1.46 39.00 40.93
CA SER A 11 -0.62 38.29 39.96
C SER A 11 -1.45 37.92 38.75
N MET A 12 -1.23 38.72 37.69
CA MET A 12 -1.79 38.49 36.36
C MET A 12 -1.06 37.27 35.75
N PHE A 13 -1.62 36.07 35.92
CA PHE A 13 -1.17 34.90 35.20
C PHE A 13 -1.53 35.05 33.70
N CYS A 14 -0.57 35.52 32.92
CA CYS A 14 -0.64 35.36 31.46
C CYS A 14 -0.56 33.89 31.14
N PHE A 15 -1.71 33.26 30.90
CA PHE A 15 -1.77 31.99 30.22
C PHE A 15 -1.34 32.20 28.77
N THR A 16 -0.03 32.07 28.48
CA THR A 16 0.40 31.82 27.12
C THR A 16 -0.15 30.47 26.71
N SER A 17 -1.28 30.47 26.01
CA SER A 17 -1.76 29.32 25.26
C SER A 17 -0.69 29.03 24.23
N PHE A 18 0.21 28.08 24.55
CA PHE A 18 0.98 27.39 23.53
C PHE A 18 -0.06 26.62 22.70
N GLY A 19 -0.48 27.24 21.60
CA GLY A 19 -1.17 26.54 20.55
C GLY A 19 -0.24 25.41 20.11
N GLN A 20 -0.57 24.19 20.51
CA GLN A 20 -0.04 23.01 19.83
C GLN A 20 -0.49 23.15 18.38
N THR A 21 0.41 23.64 17.54
CA THR A 21 0.34 23.39 16.11
C THR A 21 0.47 21.87 15.97
N ASN A 22 -0.66 21.18 15.93
CA ASN A 22 -0.71 19.84 15.37
C ASN A 22 -0.26 19.98 13.92
N ASN A 23 1.04 19.86 13.71
CA ASN A 23 1.58 19.45 12.43
C ASN A 23 1.20 17.98 12.22
N GLU A 24 -0.08 17.72 12.03
CA GLU A 24 -0.49 16.55 11.26
C GLU A 24 0.07 16.82 9.87
N ALA A 25 1.23 16.19 9.60
CA ALA A 25 1.75 16.13 8.25
C ALA A 25 0.59 15.64 7.38
N ALA A 26 0.10 16.49 6.50
CA ALA A 26 -1.07 16.18 5.68
C ALA A 26 -0.84 14.79 5.06
N LYS A 27 -1.70 13.83 5.41
CA LYS A 27 -1.59 12.45 4.92
C LYS A 27 -1.50 12.50 3.41
N LYS A 28 -0.38 12.10 2.84
CA LYS A 28 -0.21 12.04 1.38
C LYS A 28 -1.25 11.08 0.82
N LEU A 29 -2.12 11.57 -0.04
CA LEU A 29 -3.11 10.75 -0.74
C LEU A 29 -2.41 9.71 -1.61
N THR A 30 -2.98 8.53 -1.71
CA THR A 30 -2.58 7.53 -2.69
C THR A 30 -3.04 7.96 -4.08
N LYS A 31 -2.44 7.42 -5.13
CA LYS A 31 -2.88 7.68 -6.53
C LYS A 31 -4.35 7.33 -6.73
N PHE A 32 -4.84 6.28 -6.07
CA PHE A 32 -6.26 5.92 -6.10
C PHE A 32 -7.13 6.98 -5.42
N GLU A 33 -6.76 7.45 -4.23
CA GLU A 33 -7.46 8.52 -3.51
C GLU A 33 -7.46 9.82 -4.32
N GLU A 34 -6.35 10.19 -4.97
CA GLU A 34 -6.25 11.38 -5.84
C GLU A 34 -7.25 11.32 -7.00
N PHE A 35 -7.46 10.15 -7.60
CA PHE A 35 -8.43 9.96 -8.67
C PHE A 35 -9.87 10.01 -8.19
N THR A 36 -10.16 9.48 -7.00
CA THR A 36 -11.53 9.28 -6.49
C THR A 36 -12.01 10.40 -5.59
N SER A 37 -11.13 11.20 -4.99
CA SER A 37 -11.49 12.30 -4.06
C SER A 37 -12.15 13.51 -4.72
N LYS A 38 -12.16 13.59 -6.04
CA LYS A 38 -12.75 14.74 -6.78
C LYS A 38 -14.28 14.71 -6.68
N THR A 39 -14.85 15.68 -5.97
CA THR A 39 -16.29 15.83 -5.80
C THR A 39 -16.94 16.49 -7.03
N GLY A 40 -18.25 16.30 -7.20
CA GLY A 40 -19.04 16.93 -8.28
C GLY A 40 -18.83 16.33 -9.67
N ARG A 41 -18.25 15.12 -9.76
CA ARG A 41 -18.02 14.40 -11.02
C ARG A 41 -18.69 13.02 -11.00
N ILE A 42 -19.13 12.57 -12.16
CA ILE A 42 -19.55 11.18 -12.35
C ILE A 42 -18.29 10.37 -12.65
N THR A 43 -18.03 9.35 -11.86
CA THR A 43 -16.92 8.42 -12.05
C THR A 43 -17.48 7.03 -12.31
N LYS A 44 -17.02 6.39 -13.39
CA LYS A 44 -17.42 5.03 -13.73
C LYS A 44 -16.26 4.08 -13.40
N PHE A 45 -16.54 3.03 -12.64
CA PHE A 45 -15.63 1.94 -12.36
C PHE A 45 -15.97 0.72 -13.21
N VAL A 46 -14.96 0.10 -13.80
CA VAL A 46 -15.10 -1.17 -14.53
C VAL A 46 -14.06 -2.13 -13.95
N ASP A 47 -14.52 -3.25 -13.42
CA ASP A 47 -13.66 -4.27 -12.84
C ASP A 47 -13.59 -5.50 -13.75
N VAL A 48 -12.40 -6.05 -13.90
CA VAL A 48 -12.12 -7.32 -14.59
C VAL A 48 -11.39 -8.22 -13.61
N ASN A 49 -11.94 -9.40 -13.32
CA ASN A 49 -11.32 -10.36 -12.42
C ASN A 49 -10.04 -10.95 -13.02
N MET A 50 -9.05 -11.16 -12.17
CA MET A 50 -7.78 -11.79 -12.47
C MET A 50 -7.59 -13.09 -11.65
N PRO A 51 -6.64 -13.98 -12.01
CA PRO A 51 -6.33 -15.16 -11.21
C PRO A 51 -5.97 -14.78 -9.77
N ARG A 52 -6.41 -15.59 -8.81
CA ARG A 52 -6.10 -15.41 -7.40
C ARG A 52 -4.63 -15.69 -7.11
N ILE A 53 -4.10 -15.10 -6.03
CA ILE A 53 -2.76 -15.39 -5.50
C ILE A 53 -2.94 -16.28 -4.26
N SER A 54 -2.25 -17.41 -4.22
CA SER A 54 -2.33 -18.37 -3.11
C SER A 54 -1.53 -17.87 -1.90
N GLU A 55 -2.15 -17.85 -0.74
CA GLU A 55 -1.46 -17.61 0.53
C GLU A 55 -0.71 -18.86 0.98
N SER A 56 0.38 -18.68 1.75
CA SER A 56 1.20 -19.78 2.27
C SER A 56 0.47 -20.68 3.26
N PHE A 57 -0.55 -20.14 3.96
CA PHE A 57 -1.31 -20.90 4.94
C PHE A 57 -2.66 -21.33 4.33
N LEU A 58 -3.74 -20.73 4.73
CA LEU A 58 -5.06 -21.06 4.20
C LEU A 58 -5.70 -19.78 3.68
N GLY A 59 -5.95 -19.73 2.38
CA GLY A 59 -6.59 -18.59 1.76
C GLY A 59 -6.04 -18.27 0.38
N SER A 60 -6.60 -17.22 -0.18
CA SER A 60 -6.11 -16.65 -1.43
C SER A 60 -6.54 -15.19 -1.53
N LEU A 61 -5.65 -14.35 -2.04
CA LEU A 61 -5.96 -12.99 -2.39
C LEU A 61 -6.84 -12.95 -3.64
N VAL A 62 -7.87 -12.14 -3.61
CA VAL A 62 -8.71 -11.82 -4.77
C VAL A 62 -8.01 -10.74 -5.57
N THR A 63 -7.87 -10.93 -6.88
CA THR A 63 -7.23 -9.96 -7.73
C THR A 63 -8.10 -9.54 -8.90
N GLY A 64 -7.88 -8.34 -9.42
CA GLY A 64 -8.60 -7.79 -10.55
C GLY A 64 -7.99 -6.50 -11.08
N ILE A 65 -8.41 -6.09 -12.26
CA ILE A 65 -8.09 -4.78 -12.79
C ILE A 65 -9.29 -3.87 -12.61
N ARG A 66 -9.08 -2.73 -11.94
CA ARG A 66 -10.04 -1.65 -11.86
C ARG A 66 -9.68 -0.54 -12.82
N THR A 67 -10.55 -0.29 -13.79
CA THR A 67 -10.48 0.89 -14.66
C THR A 67 -11.39 1.97 -14.10
N ILE A 68 -10.85 3.16 -13.89
CA ILE A 68 -11.60 4.35 -13.51
C ILE A 68 -11.71 5.23 -14.74
N MET A 69 -12.93 5.38 -15.24
CA MET A 69 -13.22 6.26 -16.36
C MET A 69 -13.54 7.66 -15.85
N GLY A 70 -12.63 8.58 -16.08
CA GLY A 70 -12.79 9.99 -15.73
C GLY A 70 -13.11 10.87 -16.93
N SER A 71 -13.53 12.12 -16.67
CA SER A 71 -13.79 13.09 -17.73
C SER A 71 -12.55 13.46 -18.55
N ASP A 72 -11.39 13.49 -17.91
CA ASP A 72 -10.16 14.00 -18.51
C ASP A 72 -9.23 12.87 -18.98
N ARG A 73 -9.16 11.80 -18.21
CA ARG A 73 -8.36 10.61 -18.50
C ARG A 73 -8.89 9.40 -17.75
N ASN A 74 -8.57 8.21 -18.26
CA ASN A 74 -8.79 6.95 -17.56
C ASN A 74 -7.59 6.63 -16.65
N ALA A 75 -7.84 5.91 -15.55
CA ALA A 75 -6.80 5.36 -14.69
C ALA A 75 -7.01 3.85 -14.52
N TYR A 76 -5.91 3.13 -14.41
CA TYR A 76 -5.91 1.68 -14.38
C TYR A 76 -5.12 1.21 -13.16
N PHE A 77 -5.76 0.37 -12.35
CA PHE A 77 -5.20 -0.15 -11.11
C PHE A 77 -5.25 -1.66 -11.09
N TYR A 78 -4.16 -2.30 -10.68
CA TYR A 78 -4.18 -3.68 -10.25
C TYR A 78 -4.67 -3.70 -8.80
N ARG A 79 -5.81 -4.32 -8.57
CA ARG A 79 -6.45 -4.47 -7.27
C ARG A 79 -6.08 -5.83 -6.70
N ILE A 80 -5.56 -5.84 -5.48
CA ILE A 80 -5.30 -7.04 -4.70
C ILE A 80 -6.03 -6.89 -3.39
N GLU A 81 -6.84 -7.87 -3.02
CA GLU A 81 -7.67 -7.84 -1.81
C GLU A 81 -7.44 -9.11 -0.99
N GLU A 82 -7.09 -8.91 0.29
CA GLU A 82 -7.24 -9.92 1.32
C GLU A 82 -8.69 -9.86 1.79
N PRO A 83 -9.51 -10.92 1.56
CA PRO A 83 -10.92 -10.88 1.91
C PRO A 83 -11.13 -10.81 3.42
N GLU A 84 -12.19 -10.13 3.83
CA GLU A 84 -12.66 -10.14 5.22
C GLU A 84 -13.00 -11.56 5.67
N THR A 85 -12.66 -11.86 6.90
CA THR A 85 -13.03 -13.09 7.59
C THR A 85 -13.48 -12.75 9.00
N ASP A 86 -14.05 -13.71 9.72
CA ASP A 86 -14.48 -13.52 11.13
C ASP A 86 -13.36 -13.01 12.06
N ARG A 87 -12.09 -13.09 11.61
CA ARG A 87 -10.90 -12.74 12.41
C ARG A 87 -10.00 -11.68 11.77
N ARG A 88 -10.28 -11.27 10.53
CA ARG A 88 -9.46 -10.32 9.79
C ARG A 88 -10.33 -9.33 9.04
N VAL A 89 -9.98 -8.07 9.11
CA VAL A 89 -10.57 -7.00 8.28
C VAL A 89 -10.05 -7.14 6.86
N ALA A 90 -10.84 -6.74 5.87
CA ALA A 90 -10.38 -6.71 4.48
C ALA A 90 -9.29 -5.65 4.27
N HIS A 91 -8.24 -6.01 3.56
CA HIS A 91 -7.16 -5.11 3.16
C HIS A 91 -7.07 -5.07 1.63
N ILE A 92 -6.88 -3.88 1.07
CA ILE A 92 -6.93 -3.69 -0.39
C ILE A 92 -5.76 -2.83 -0.86
N ALA A 93 -4.92 -3.41 -1.71
CA ALA A 93 -3.96 -2.63 -2.50
C ALA A 93 -4.57 -2.19 -3.83
N MET A 94 -4.34 -0.93 -4.18
CA MET A 94 -4.69 -0.36 -5.48
C MET A 94 -3.41 0.15 -6.14
N ILE A 95 -2.78 -0.68 -6.96
CA ILE A 95 -1.48 -0.41 -7.59
C ILE A 95 -1.74 0.23 -8.96
N GLU A 96 -1.41 1.51 -9.10
CA GLU A 96 -1.55 2.23 -10.38
C GLU A 96 -0.62 1.63 -11.43
N TYR A 97 -0.99 1.73 -12.71
CA TYR A 97 -0.26 1.11 -13.82
C TYR A 97 1.24 1.44 -13.86
N SER A 98 1.64 2.69 -13.61
CA SER A 98 3.07 3.06 -13.59
C SER A 98 3.82 2.36 -12.46
N ASP A 99 3.22 2.24 -11.28
CA ASP A 99 3.80 1.51 -10.15
C ASP A 99 3.85 0.01 -10.43
N LEU A 100 2.82 -0.55 -11.08
CA LEU A 100 2.80 -1.97 -11.46
C LEU A 100 3.96 -2.33 -12.41
N VAL A 101 4.32 -1.43 -13.33
CA VAL A 101 5.50 -1.61 -14.19
C VAL A 101 6.78 -1.69 -13.36
N GLU A 102 6.93 -0.79 -12.37
CA GLU A 102 8.11 -0.80 -11.49
C GLU A 102 8.11 -2.03 -10.55
N VAL A 103 6.96 -2.45 -10.04
CA VAL A 103 6.82 -3.68 -9.25
C VAL A 103 7.26 -4.90 -10.07
N ASN A 104 6.86 -5.00 -11.34
CA ASN A 104 7.29 -6.12 -12.21
C ASN A 104 8.81 -6.14 -12.43
N LYS A 105 9.44 -4.98 -12.65
CA LYS A 105 10.90 -4.88 -12.73
C LYS A 105 11.59 -5.29 -11.43
N ALA A 106 11.05 -4.84 -10.30
CA ALA A 106 11.56 -5.19 -8.99
C ALA A 106 11.42 -6.69 -8.69
N LEU A 107 10.27 -7.29 -9.01
CA LEU A 107 10.06 -8.74 -8.84
C LEU A 107 11.07 -9.56 -9.65
N ALA A 108 11.34 -9.18 -10.89
CA ALA A 108 12.34 -9.86 -11.70
C ALA A 108 13.74 -9.80 -11.07
N LYS A 109 14.10 -8.66 -10.45
CA LYS A 109 15.38 -8.51 -9.74
C LYS A 109 15.41 -9.34 -8.46
N LEU A 110 14.36 -9.27 -7.64
CA LEU A 110 14.24 -10.04 -6.39
C LEU A 110 14.34 -11.55 -6.64
N VAL A 111 13.68 -12.05 -7.69
CA VAL A 111 13.78 -13.47 -8.08
C VAL A 111 15.20 -13.84 -8.52
N GLY A 112 15.91 -12.94 -9.18
CA GLY A 112 17.30 -13.17 -9.58
C GLY A 112 18.30 -13.19 -8.42
N GLU A 113 17.97 -12.57 -7.28
CA GLU A 113 18.86 -12.47 -6.11
C GLU A 113 18.56 -13.52 -5.03
N VAL A 114 17.36 -14.10 -4.99
CA VAL A 114 16.86 -14.93 -3.90
C VAL A 114 17.76 -16.15 -3.58
N ASP A 115 18.32 -16.81 -4.57
CA ASP A 115 19.17 -17.99 -4.36
C ASP A 115 20.50 -17.62 -3.69
N ALA A 116 21.11 -16.49 -4.10
CA ALA A 116 22.33 -15.98 -3.49
C ALA A 116 22.08 -15.56 -2.03
N ASP A 117 20.98 -14.89 -1.76
CA ASP A 117 20.56 -14.44 -0.44
C ASP A 117 20.29 -15.63 0.50
N CYS A 118 19.62 -16.68 0.00
CA CYS A 118 19.40 -17.92 0.75
C CYS A 118 20.72 -18.65 1.07
N ASN A 119 21.64 -18.71 0.11
CA ASN A 119 22.94 -19.39 0.28
C ASN A 119 23.87 -18.64 1.22
N ALA A 120 23.76 -17.30 1.33
CA ALA A 120 24.51 -16.50 2.29
C ALA A 120 24.17 -16.85 3.75
N ASN A 121 22.98 -17.43 3.96
CA ASN A 121 22.48 -17.91 5.26
C ASN A 121 22.69 -16.93 6.43
N PRO A 122 22.29 -15.67 6.29
CA PRO A 122 22.42 -14.65 7.34
C PRO A 122 21.45 -14.94 8.49
N ASP A 123 21.70 -14.35 9.67
CA ASP A 123 20.75 -14.41 10.80
C ASP A 123 19.39 -13.76 10.42
N TYR A 124 19.44 -12.66 9.68
CA TYR A 124 18.30 -11.98 9.09
C TYR A 124 18.69 -11.29 7.78
N LEU A 125 17.88 -11.46 6.77
CA LEU A 125 17.94 -10.71 5.52
C LEU A 125 16.51 -10.45 5.04
N GLU A 126 16.25 -9.23 4.64
CA GLU A 126 15.00 -8.85 3.97
C GLU A 126 15.33 -8.07 2.69
N ASN A 127 14.74 -8.48 1.58
CA ASN A 127 14.86 -7.80 0.30
C ASN A 127 13.47 -7.48 -0.21
N LYS A 128 13.18 -6.18 -0.44
CA LYS A 128 11.83 -5.73 -0.80
C LYS A 128 11.82 -4.51 -1.69
N PHE A 129 10.72 -4.33 -2.37
CA PHE A 129 10.34 -3.12 -3.10
C PHE A 129 9.10 -2.49 -2.48
N VAL A 130 9.08 -1.17 -2.39
CA VAL A 130 7.96 -0.39 -1.85
C VAL A 130 7.55 0.67 -2.86
N THR A 131 6.26 0.73 -3.19
CA THR A 131 5.72 1.80 -4.03
C THR A 131 5.52 3.10 -3.25
N ASP A 132 5.33 4.20 -3.95
CA ASP A 132 5.00 5.50 -3.35
C ASP A 132 3.72 5.46 -2.50
N ASP A 133 2.76 4.62 -2.86
CA ASP A 133 1.49 4.45 -2.15
C ASP A 133 1.59 3.48 -0.97
N GLY A 134 2.76 2.84 -0.78
CA GLY A 134 3.06 2.01 0.38
C GLY A 134 2.75 0.52 0.21
N PHE A 135 2.37 0.06 -1.00
CA PHE A 135 2.37 -1.36 -1.30
C PHE A 135 3.80 -1.90 -1.24
N GLU A 136 4.01 -3.05 -0.58
CA GLU A 136 5.31 -3.71 -0.49
C GLU A 136 5.23 -5.14 -1.06
N VAL A 137 6.30 -5.56 -1.74
CA VAL A 137 6.52 -6.93 -2.17
C VAL A 137 7.97 -7.31 -1.92
N GLY A 138 8.22 -8.49 -1.38
CA GLY A 138 9.57 -8.93 -1.08
C GLY A 138 9.61 -10.30 -0.44
N TYR A 139 10.76 -10.63 0.09
CA TYR A 139 10.99 -11.83 0.89
C TYR A 139 11.94 -11.51 2.04
N TYR A 140 11.83 -12.31 3.08
CA TYR A 140 12.90 -12.44 4.07
C TYR A 140 13.47 -13.86 4.07
N VAL A 141 14.76 -13.97 4.35
CA VAL A 141 15.44 -15.26 4.48
C VAL A 141 15.45 -15.69 5.93
N SER A 142 15.02 -16.92 6.17
CA SER A 142 15.10 -17.58 7.47
C SER A 142 15.50 -19.02 7.28
N LYS A 143 16.57 -19.46 7.97
CA LYS A 143 17.12 -20.82 7.88
C LYS A 143 17.40 -21.24 6.42
N GLY A 144 17.98 -20.34 5.64
CA GLY A 144 18.32 -20.59 4.23
C GLY A 144 17.11 -20.69 3.29
N LYS A 145 15.91 -20.24 3.69
CA LYS A 145 14.70 -20.27 2.89
C LYS A 145 14.07 -18.88 2.78
N ALA A 146 13.69 -18.50 1.57
CA ALA A 146 12.95 -17.28 1.32
C ALA A 146 11.47 -17.45 1.67
N ASN A 147 10.93 -16.48 2.38
CA ASN A 147 9.51 -16.38 2.71
C ASN A 147 8.96 -15.13 2.04
N TRP A 148 8.25 -15.34 0.94
CA TRP A 148 7.69 -14.26 0.14
C TRP A 148 6.45 -13.66 0.78
N TYR A 149 6.32 -12.34 0.68
CA TYR A 149 5.20 -11.63 1.29
C TYR A 149 4.76 -10.39 0.49
N LEU A 150 3.55 -9.96 0.79
CA LEU A 150 2.96 -8.68 0.39
C LEU A 150 2.53 -7.91 1.63
N LYS A 151 2.63 -6.57 1.59
CA LYS A 151 1.86 -5.66 2.42
C LYS A 151 0.98 -4.81 1.53
N LEU A 152 -0.32 -4.85 1.77
CA LEU A 152 -1.29 -4.27 0.85
C LEU A 152 -1.46 -2.76 1.06
N GLU A 153 -1.28 -2.28 2.28
CA GLU A 153 -1.53 -0.89 2.65
C GLU A 153 -0.37 -0.27 3.40
N ARG A 154 -0.21 1.05 3.24
CA ARG A 154 0.76 1.81 4.00
C ARG A 154 0.39 1.81 5.49
N TYR A 155 1.39 1.65 6.35
CA TYR A 155 1.23 1.62 7.81
C TYR A 155 0.45 0.43 8.37
N GLU A 156 0.21 -0.56 7.54
CA GLU A 156 -0.38 -1.81 7.97
C GLU A 156 0.62 -2.70 8.69
N SER A 157 0.14 -3.36 9.73
CA SER A 157 0.92 -4.39 10.43
C SER A 157 0.73 -5.77 9.82
N SER A 158 -0.31 -5.96 8.98
CA SER A 158 -0.59 -7.25 8.38
C SER A 158 0.34 -7.53 7.21
N THR A 159 0.97 -8.68 7.25
CA THR A 159 1.83 -9.20 6.18
C THR A 159 1.17 -10.46 5.64
N VAL A 160 0.87 -10.47 4.36
CA VAL A 160 0.31 -11.64 3.67
C VAL A 160 1.45 -12.46 3.08
N PHE A 161 1.66 -13.67 3.62
CA PHE A 161 2.64 -14.60 3.08
C PHE A 161 2.08 -15.34 1.88
N VAL A 162 2.83 -15.34 0.80
CA VAL A 162 2.44 -15.97 -0.46
C VAL A 162 3.24 -17.25 -0.72
N LYS A 163 2.63 -18.18 -1.44
CA LYS A 163 3.14 -19.54 -1.55
C LYS A 163 4.47 -19.63 -2.29
N ASN A 164 4.65 -18.87 -3.36
CA ASN A 164 5.88 -18.86 -4.13
C ASN A 164 5.99 -17.59 -5.02
N ALA A 165 7.23 -17.30 -5.42
CA ALA A 165 7.57 -16.15 -6.27
C ALA A 165 7.04 -16.29 -7.70
N GLU A 166 6.96 -17.51 -8.21
CA GLU A 166 6.56 -17.79 -9.59
C GLU A 166 5.10 -17.40 -9.82
N GLU A 167 4.22 -17.75 -8.87
CA GLU A 167 2.81 -17.35 -8.91
C GLU A 167 2.67 -15.82 -8.82
N LEU A 168 3.45 -15.16 -7.96
CA LEU A 168 3.49 -13.69 -7.89
C LEU A 168 3.87 -13.07 -9.23
N THR A 169 5.03 -13.47 -9.77
CA THR A 169 5.56 -12.92 -11.02
C THR A 169 4.59 -13.11 -12.17
N SER A 170 3.97 -14.31 -12.25
CA SER A 170 2.97 -14.62 -13.27
C SER A 170 1.73 -13.73 -13.16
N ASN A 171 1.19 -13.56 -11.94
CA ASN A 171 0.00 -12.74 -11.70
C ASN A 171 0.26 -11.25 -11.99
N PHE A 172 1.38 -10.69 -11.53
CA PHE A 172 1.73 -9.28 -11.77
C PHE A 172 2.00 -8.99 -13.25
N THR A 173 2.66 -9.91 -13.95
CA THR A 173 2.88 -9.80 -15.40
C THR A 173 1.56 -9.90 -16.18
N ALA A 174 0.68 -10.82 -15.81
CA ALA A 174 -0.64 -10.95 -16.41
C ALA A 174 -1.51 -9.70 -16.17
N ALA A 175 -1.42 -9.10 -14.97
CA ALA A 175 -2.13 -7.88 -14.63
C ALA A 175 -1.65 -6.70 -15.49
N GLN A 176 -0.33 -6.53 -15.68
CA GLN A 176 0.22 -5.49 -16.53
C GLN A 176 -0.28 -5.66 -17.98
N LYS A 177 -0.17 -6.87 -18.53
CA LYS A 177 -0.66 -7.18 -19.88
C LYS A 177 -2.15 -6.88 -20.03
N LYS A 178 -2.94 -7.24 -19.02
CA LYS A 178 -4.39 -6.98 -19.04
C LYS A 178 -4.71 -5.49 -19.02
N ILE A 179 -3.98 -4.69 -18.25
CA ILE A 179 -4.11 -3.23 -18.28
C ILE A 179 -3.75 -2.67 -19.66
N GLU A 180 -2.68 -3.17 -20.29
CA GLU A 180 -2.28 -2.73 -21.64
C GLU A 180 -3.38 -3.00 -22.67
N GLU A 181 -4.03 -4.17 -22.62
CA GLU A 181 -5.20 -4.49 -23.43
C GLU A 181 -6.36 -3.49 -23.19
N LEU A 182 -6.70 -3.23 -21.92
CA LEU A 182 -7.77 -2.31 -21.54
C LEU A 182 -7.47 -0.85 -21.94
N ARG A 183 -6.21 -0.44 -21.90
CA ARG A 183 -5.77 0.89 -22.38
C ARG A 183 -5.95 1.05 -23.89
N VAL A 184 -5.80 -0.02 -24.67
CA VAL A 184 -6.14 -0.02 -26.10
C VAL A 184 -7.66 0.07 -26.30
N GLN A 185 -8.42 -0.64 -25.48
CA GLN A 185 -9.89 -0.70 -25.60
C GLN A 185 -10.58 0.60 -25.16
N TYR A 186 -10.16 1.22 -24.07
CA TYR A 186 -10.84 2.36 -23.44
C TYR A 186 -10.08 3.69 -23.59
N GLY A 187 -8.89 3.67 -24.16
CA GLY A 187 -8.00 4.83 -24.26
C GLY A 187 -7.06 4.99 -23.07
N LYS A 188 -6.10 5.87 -23.25
CA LYS A 188 -5.03 6.16 -22.29
C LYS A 188 -5.47 7.21 -21.26
#